data_d19d106d48a08cc107547005b4aaa813
#
_entry.id   d19d106d48a08cc107547005b4aaa813
#
_cell.length_a   1.000
_cell.length_b   1.000
_cell.length_c   1.000
_cell.angle_alpha   90.00
_cell.angle_beta   90.00
_cell.angle_gamma   90.00
#
_symmetry.space_group_name_H-M   'P 1'
#
loop_
_entity.id
_entity.type
_entity.pdbx_description
1 polymer ?
#
loop_
_entity_poly.entity_id
_entity_poly.type
_entity_poly.pdbx_seq_one_letter_code
_entity_poly.pdbx_strand_id
1 'polypeptide(L)'
;IIDFPLSNCVNSDIDTVGILTQYQPLVLNEYIGNGQPWDLDRLHGGVHVLPPYQQASGSDWYKGTANAIYQNLSFIDRYDPKYVIILSGDQICKQDYSDFLRFHKEKNAEFSVAVMEVPWSEASRFGLMVTDEDDRINAFQEKPKEPKSNLASMGIYIFNWDILKKYLSEDEADPNSENDF
;
A
#
# COMPACT_ATOMS: atom_id res chain seq x y z
N ILE A 1 13.53 -6.99 -7.47
CA ILE A 1 12.95 -5.70 -7.01
C ILE A 1 12.18 -5.92 -5.71
N ILE A 2 11.33 -6.93 -5.63
CA ILE A 2 10.50 -7.24 -4.43
C ILE A 2 11.31 -7.40 -3.13
N ASP A 3 12.60 -7.65 -3.21
CA ASP A 3 13.51 -7.74 -2.07
C ASP A 3 13.54 -6.46 -1.23
N PHE A 4 13.44 -5.29 -1.87
CA PHE A 4 13.48 -4.00 -1.18
C PHE A 4 12.31 -3.83 -0.21
N PRO A 5 11.04 -3.90 -0.66
CA PRO A 5 9.91 -3.77 0.26
C PRO A 5 9.86 -4.89 1.30
N LEU A 6 10.20 -6.14 0.96
CA LEU A 6 10.24 -7.23 1.95
C LEU A 6 11.32 -7.01 3.00
N SER A 7 12.53 -6.63 2.59
CA SER A 7 13.62 -6.31 3.53
C SER A 7 13.29 -5.10 4.41
N ASN A 8 12.68 -4.06 3.84
CA ASN A 8 12.23 -2.90 4.62
C ASN A 8 11.16 -3.29 5.64
N CYS A 9 10.20 -4.16 5.28
CA CYS A 9 9.19 -4.68 6.21
C CYS A 9 9.85 -5.36 7.41
N VAL A 10 10.73 -6.33 7.15
CA VAL A 10 11.39 -7.09 8.23
C VAL A 10 12.27 -6.20 9.10
N ASN A 11 13.03 -5.29 8.49
CA ASN A 11 13.85 -4.33 9.23
C ASN A 11 13.04 -3.29 10.02
N SER A 12 11.75 -3.21 9.77
CA SER A 12 10.79 -2.33 10.48
C SER A 12 9.86 -3.12 11.41
N ASP A 13 10.23 -4.36 11.80
CA ASP A 13 9.46 -5.26 12.65
C ASP A 13 8.06 -5.61 12.11
N ILE A 14 7.86 -5.53 10.79
CA ILE A 14 6.64 -5.99 10.13
C ILE A 14 6.84 -7.46 9.76
N ASP A 15 6.10 -8.32 10.43
CA ASP A 15 6.25 -9.76 10.35
C ASP A 15 5.15 -10.48 9.56
N THR A 16 4.14 -9.75 9.12
CA THR A 16 3.00 -10.29 8.37
C THR A 16 2.84 -9.49 7.09
N VAL A 17 3.05 -10.14 5.95
CA VAL A 17 3.06 -9.49 4.63
C VAL A 17 2.15 -10.25 3.67
N GLY A 18 1.14 -9.57 3.12
CA GLY A 18 0.34 -10.06 2.01
C GLY A 18 0.85 -9.50 0.67
N ILE A 19 1.19 -10.36 -0.27
CA ILE A 19 1.63 -9.96 -1.61
C ILE A 19 0.51 -10.23 -2.60
N LEU A 20 -0.09 -9.15 -3.10
CA LEU A 20 -1.18 -9.19 -4.06
C LEU A 20 -0.58 -9.37 -5.47
N THR A 21 -0.90 -10.48 -6.12
CA THR A 21 -0.36 -10.83 -7.44
C THR A 21 -1.48 -11.13 -8.43
N GLN A 22 -1.34 -10.71 -9.68
CA GLN A 22 -2.34 -10.95 -10.70
C GLN A 22 -1.77 -11.55 -11.99
N TYR A 23 -0.75 -10.91 -12.58
CA TYR A 23 -0.20 -11.30 -13.87
C TYR A 23 1.05 -12.15 -13.71
N GLN A 24 1.14 -13.27 -14.43
CA GLN A 24 2.28 -14.18 -14.47
C GLN A 24 2.89 -14.48 -13.07
N PRO A 25 2.07 -14.92 -12.11
CA PRO A 25 2.51 -15.00 -10.71
C PRO A 25 3.53 -16.11 -10.46
N LEU A 26 3.70 -17.07 -11.38
CA LEU A 26 4.50 -18.28 -11.14
C LEU A 26 5.94 -17.97 -10.76
N VAL A 27 6.64 -17.14 -11.56
CA VAL A 27 8.05 -16.79 -11.32
C VAL A 27 8.19 -16.03 -9.99
N LEU A 28 7.28 -15.12 -9.70
CA LEU A 28 7.29 -14.37 -8.45
C LEU A 28 7.00 -15.26 -7.26
N ASN A 29 6.03 -16.17 -7.37
CA ASN A 29 5.68 -17.11 -6.32
C ASN A 29 6.83 -18.09 -6.02
N GLU A 30 7.49 -18.60 -7.05
CA GLU A 30 8.68 -19.44 -6.90
C GLU A 30 9.83 -18.68 -6.23
N TYR A 31 10.02 -17.41 -6.60
CA TYR A 31 11.06 -16.57 -6.02
C TYR A 31 10.81 -16.25 -4.54
N ILE A 32 9.58 -15.91 -4.18
CA ILE A 32 9.18 -15.61 -2.81
C ILE A 32 9.23 -16.91 -1.96
N GLY A 33 8.77 -18.03 -2.54
CA GLY A 33 8.67 -19.29 -1.83
C GLY A 33 7.87 -19.16 -0.53
N ASN A 34 8.44 -19.59 0.57
CA ASN A 34 7.87 -19.46 1.91
C ASN A 34 8.37 -18.22 2.68
N GLY A 35 9.18 -17.37 2.05
CA GLY A 35 9.70 -16.15 2.69
C GLY A 35 10.98 -16.34 3.50
N GLN A 36 11.60 -17.51 3.46
CA GLN A 36 12.83 -17.82 4.23
C GLN A 36 13.97 -16.82 4.00
N PRO A 37 14.24 -16.30 2.78
CA PRO A 37 15.31 -15.31 2.57
C PRO A 37 15.14 -14.01 3.38
N TRP A 38 13.92 -13.71 3.82
CA TRP A 38 13.58 -12.50 4.59
C TRP A 38 13.14 -12.82 6.03
N ASP A 39 13.34 -14.05 6.52
CA ASP A 39 12.85 -14.47 7.85
C ASP A 39 11.33 -14.32 8.01
N LEU A 40 10.59 -14.52 6.93
CA LEU A 40 9.13 -14.47 6.84
C LEU A 40 8.47 -15.86 6.71
N ASP A 41 9.20 -16.94 6.99
CA ASP A 41 8.70 -18.32 7.06
C ASP A 41 8.16 -18.66 8.47
N ARG A 42 7.31 -17.80 8.98
CA ARG A 42 6.84 -17.84 10.38
C ARG A 42 5.60 -18.70 10.54
N LEU A 43 5.45 -19.31 11.72
CA LEU A 43 4.24 -20.09 12.08
C LEU A 43 3.01 -19.18 12.19
N HIS A 44 3.19 -17.97 12.71
CA HIS A 44 2.16 -16.93 12.81
C HIS A 44 2.67 -15.69 12.09
N GLY A 45 1.85 -15.12 11.20
CA GLY A 45 2.32 -14.07 10.28
C GLY A 45 3.04 -14.66 9.07
N GLY A 46 4.19 -14.05 8.72
CA GLY A 46 4.98 -14.45 7.56
C GLY A 46 4.49 -13.86 6.24
N VAL A 47 5.07 -14.34 5.14
CA VAL A 47 4.65 -13.90 3.79
C VAL A 47 3.55 -14.78 3.23
N HIS A 48 2.53 -14.14 2.65
CA HIS A 48 1.41 -14.79 1.98
C HIS A 48 1.25 -14.22 0.58
N VAL A 49 1.22 -15.07 -0.42
CA VAL A 49 0.88 -14.66 -1.78
C VAL A 49 -0.61 -14.78 -1.97
N LEU A 50 -1.23 -13.68 -2.35
CA LEU A 50 -2.69 -13.51 -2.44
C LEU A 50 -3.08 -13.23 -3.91
N PRO A 51 -3.31 -14.27 -4.72
CA PRO A 51 -3.84 -14.12 -6.06
C PRO A 51 -5.35 -13.82 -6.01
N PRO A 52 -5.94 -13.23 -7.06
CA PRO A 52 -7.39 -13.16 -7.18
C PRO A 52 -7.97 -14.57 -7.16
N TYR A 53 -9.12 -14.75 -6.51
CA TYR A 53 -9.76 -16.05 -6.40
C TYR A 53 -11.22 -16.01 -6.86
N GLN A 54 -11.71 -17.15 -7.31
CA GLN A 54 -13.07 -17.30 -7.76
C GLN A 54 -14.04 -17.22 -6.57
N GLN A 55 -14.98 -16.28 -6.65
CA GLN A 55 -16.09 -16.18 -5.72
C GLN A 55 -17.31 -16.95 -6.25
N ALA A 56 -18.31 -17.22 -5.40
CA ALA A 56 -19.55 -17.87 -5.81
C ALA A 56 -20.33 -17.09 -6.87
N SER A 57 -20.11 -15.77 -6.96
CA SER A 57 -20.71 -14.86 -7.93
C SER A 57 -19.92 -14.72 -9.24
N GLY A 58 -18.77 -15.35 -9.38
CA GLY A 58 -17.88 -15.26 -10.54
C GLY A 58 -16.40 -15.22 -10.16
N SER A 59 -15.51 -15.18 -11.14
CA SER A 59 -14.09 -14.92 -10.93
C SER A 59 -13.79 -13.51 -11.40
N ASP A 60 -13.50 -12.63 -10.46
CA ASP A 60 -13.11 -11.26 -10.80
C ASP A 60 -11.62 -11.07 -10.59
N TRP A 61 -10.94 -10.68 -11.66
CA TRP A 61 -9.60 -10.12 -11.55
C TRP A 61 -9.63 -8.89 -10.66
N TYR A 62 -8.48 -8.53 -10.06
CA TYR A 62 -8.39 -7.25 -9.37
C TYR A 62 -8.65 -6.13 -10.38
N LYS A 63 -9.63 -5.28 -10.10
CA LYS A 63 -10.03 -4.17 -10.97
C LYS A 63 -9.08 -2.99 -10.86
N GLY A 64 -8.40 -2.88 -9.72
CA GLY A 64 -7.44 -1.85 -9.38
C GLY A 64 -6.74 -2.17 -8.06
N THR A 65 -5.88 -1.30 -7.60
CA THR A 65 -5.06 -1.52 -6.38
C THR A 65 -5.91 -1.51 -5.12
N ALA A 66 -6.92 -0.64 -5.02
CA ALA A 66 -7.86 -0.61 -3.91
C ALA A 66 -8.75 -1.86 -3.90
N ASN A 67 -9.27 -2.29 -5.05
CA ASN A 67 -10.05 -3.51 -5.17
C ASN A 67 -9.25 -4.75 -4.80
N ALA A 68 -7.95 -4.79 -5.10
CA ALA A 68 -7.09 -5.91 -4.71
C ALA A 68 -7.04 -6.07 -3.18
N ILE A 69 -6.97 -4.98 -2.44
CA ILE A 69 -7.01 -5.02 -0.97
C ILE A 69 -8.41 -5.35 -0.47
N TYR A 70 -9.46 -4.78 -1.08
CA TYR A 70 -10.85 -5.08 -0.74
C TYR A 70 -11.15 -6.59 -0.84
N GLN A 71 -10.75 -7.24 -1.91
CA GLN A 71 -10.96 -8.68 -2.07
C GLN A 71 -10.25 -9.52 -0.99
N ASN A 72 -9.24 -8.96 -0.32
CA ASN A 72 -8.44 -9.62 0.71
C ASN A 72 -8.72 -9.13 2.14
N LEU A 73 -9.84 -8.43 2.38
CA LEU A 73 -10.23 -7.94 3.72
C LEU A 73 -10.23 -9.05 4.76
N SER A 74 -10.74 -10.24 4.42
CA SER A 74 -10.80 -11.38 5.32
C SER A 74 -9.42 -11.92 5.73
N PHE A 75 -8.41 -11.77 4.88
CA PHE A 75 -7.03 -12.08 5.22
C PHE A 75 -6.51 -11.11 6.27
N ILE A 76 -6.71 -9.81 6.07
CA ILE A 76 -6.24 -8.77 6.99
C ILE A 76 -6.99 -8.88 8.34
N ASP A 77 -8.32 -9.04 8.31
CA ASP A 77 -9.15 -9.19 9.51
C ASP A 77 -8.71 -10.36 10.41
N ARG A 78 -8.12 -11.41 9.84
CA ARG A 78 -7.60 -12.55 10.62
C ARG A 78 -6.52 -12.15 11.61
N TYR A 79 -5.77 -11.10 11.31
CA TYR A 79 -4.68 -10.60 12.16
C TYR A 79 -5.10 -9.45 13.06
N ASP A 80 -6.32 -8.91 12.88
CA ASP A 80 -6.89 -7.80 13.66
C ASP A 80 -5.90 -6.64 13.88
N PRO A 81 -5.27 -6.12 12.79
CA PRO A 81 -4.25 -5.10 12.92
C PRO A 81 -4.88 -3.75 13.26
N LYS A 82 -4.18 -2.93 14.06
CA LYS A 82 -4.57 -1.54 14.26
C LYS A 82 -4.19 -0.66 13.06
N TYR A 83 -3.07 -0.96 12.45
CA TYR A 83 -2.53 -0.22 11.31
C TYR A 83 -2.18 -1.17 10.17
N VAL A 84 -2.36 -0.71 8.95
CA VAL A 84 -1.96 -1.41 7.73
C VAL A 84 -1.06 -0.49 6.91
N ILE A 85 0.07 -1.02 6.47
CA ILE A 85 0.92 -0.34 5.49
C ILE A 85 0.67 -0.93 4.10
N ILE A 86 0.50 -0.07 3.11
CA ILE A 86 0.35 -0.45 1.71
C ILE A 86 1.59 0.01 0.97
N LEU A 87 2.18 -0.89 0.21
CA LEU A 87 3.44 -0.69 -0.49
C LEU A 87 3.31 -1.07 -1.95
N SER A 88 3.91 -0.28 -2.84
CA SER A 88 4.16 -0.75 -4.20
C SER A 88 5.29 -1.79 -4.20
N GLY A 89 5.09 -2.91 -4.91
CA GLY A 89 6.05 -4.02 -4.95
C GLY A 89 7.28 -3.75 -5.81
N ASP A 90 7.31 -2.65 -6.55
CA ASP A 90 8.39 -2.26 -7.47
C ASP A 90 9.27 -1.11 -6.94
N GLN A 91 9.04 -0.68 -5.71
CA GLN A 91 9.83 0.38 -5.08
C GLN A 91 11.25 -0.05 -4.76
N ILE A 92 12.22 0.75 -5.20
CA ILE A 92 13.64 0.59 -4.91
C ILE A 92 14.06 1.73 -3.97
N CYS A 93 13.79 1.56 -2.69
CA CYS A 93 14.24 2.50 -1.65
C CYS A 93 14.61 1.73 -0.38
N LYS A 94 15.49 2.31 0.41
CA LYS A 94 15.76 1.86 1.78
C LYS A 94 15.01 2.78 2.73
N GLN A 95 14.03 2.23 3.44
CA GLN A 95 13.17 3.00 4.33
C GLN A 95 12.88 2.22 5.60
N ASP A 96 12.86 2.92 6.73
CA ASP A 96 12.37 2.42 8.00
C ASP A 96 10.89 2.82 8.17
N TYR A 97 10.01 1.83 8.10
CA TYR A 97 8.58 2.06 8.26
C TYR A 97 8.17 2.30 9.71
N SER A 98 9.03 1.97 10.69
CA SER A 98 8.79 2.27 12.10
C SER A 98 8.74 3.77 12.36
N ASP A 99 9.63 4.53 11.71
CA ASP A 99 9.64 5.99 11.77
C ASP A 99 8.38 6.57 11.14
N PHE A 100 7.94 6.02 10.02
CA PHE A 100 6.72 6.45 9.36
C PHE A 100 5.47 6.16 10.22
N LEU A 101 5.41 4.99 10.85
CA LEU A 101 4.33 4.65 11.79
C LEU A 101 4.35 5.55 13.03
N ARG A 102 5.54 5.90 13.54
CA ARG A 102 5.66 6.86 14.64
C ARG A 102 5.07 8.21 14.26
N PHE A 103 5.44 8.76 13.11
CA PHE A 103 4.88 10.00 12.57
C PHE A 103 3.35 9.95 12.46
N HIS A 104 2.81 8.86 11.88
CA HIS A 104 1.37 8.65 11.76
C HIS A 104 0.66 8.73 13.12
N LYS A 105 1.23 8.10 14.16
CA LYS A 105 0.69 8.12 15.52
C LYS A 105 0.81 9.50 16.17
N GLU A 106 1.94 10.19 16.01
CA GLU A 106 2.18 11.52 16.58
C GLU A 106 1.22 12.57 16.00
N LYS A 107 0.95 12.48 14.69
CA LYS A 107 -0.03 13.35 14.01
C LYS A 107 -1.49 12.93 14.29
N ASN A 108 -1.73 11.82 15.00
CA ASN A 108 -3.04 11.22 15.21
C ASN A 108 -3.83 11.10 13.88
N ALA A 109 -3.14 10.68 12.84
CA ALA A 109 -3.68 10.59 11.50
C ALA A 109 -4.56 9.35 11.32
N GLU A 110 -5.54 9.43 10.46
CA GLU A 110 -6.33 8.28 9.98
C GLU A 110 -5.64 7.62 8.78
N PHE A 111 -4.94 8.45 8.00
CA PHE A 111 -4.20 8.11 6.80
C PHE A 111 -2.92 8.95 6.71
N SER A 112 -1.84 8.34 6.30
CA SER A 112 -0.57 9.01 6.00
C SER A 112 0.01 8.48 4.70
N VAL A 113 0.63 9.36 3.93
CA VAL A 113 1.31 9.02 2.68
C VAL A 113 2.76 9.47 2.73
N ALA A 114 3.67 8.59 2.31
CA ALA A 114 5.05 8.98 2.13
C ALA A 114 5.21 9.77 0.83
N VAL A 115 5.90 10.89 0.93
CA VAL A 115 6.18 11.76 -0.22
C VAL A 115 7.67 12.01 -0.36
N MET A 116 8.08 12.38 -1.56
CA MET A 116 9.43 12.86 -1.83
C MET A 116 9.37 14.17 -2.62
N GLU A 117 10.29 15.06 -2.34
CA GLU A 117 10.45 16.26 -3.16
C GLU A 117 11.06 15.90 -4.52
N VAL A 118 10.38 16.31 -5.58
CA VAL A 118 10.88 16.16 -6.94
C VAL A 118 11.19 17.54 -7.56
N PRO A 119 12.06 17.62 -8.56
CA PRO A 119 12.28 18.87 -9.29
C PRO A 119 10.95 19.40 -9.87
N TRP A 120 10.69 20.68 -9.74
CA TRP A 120 9.46 21.31 -10.25
C TRP A 120 9.21 21.04 -11.74
N SER A 121 10.28 20.91 -12.53
CA SER A 121 10.22 20.56 -13.96
C SER A 121 9.64 19.16 -14.22
N GLU A 122 9.66 18.28 -13.22
CA GLU A 122 9.17 16.90 -13.32
C GLU A 122 7.87 16.68 -12.55
N ALA A 123 7.46 17.64 -11.72
CA ALA A 123 6.32 17.50 -10.82
C ALA A 123 5.03 17.07 -11.55
N SER A 124 4.79 17.57 -12.76
CA SER A 124 3.62 17.22 -13.58
C SER A 124 3.51 15.75 -14.00
N ARG A 125 4.53 14.93 -13.69
CA ARG A 125 4.54 13.49 -14.01
C ARG A 125 3.99 12.61 -12.89
N PHE A 126 3.77 13.18 -11.71
CA PHE A 126 3.45 12.45 -10.49
C PHE A 126 2.11 12.89 -9.89
N GLY A 127 1.54 12.03 -9.06
CA GLY A 127 0.53 12.41 -8.09
C GLY A 127 1.16 13.24 -6.98
N LEU A 128 0.67 14.46 -6.78
CA LEU A 128 1.26 15.44 -5.88
C LEU A 128 0.35 15.71 -4.69
N MET A 129 0.94 15.72 -3.49
CA MET A 129 0.27 16.14 -2.26
C MET A 129 0.49 17.64 -2.02
N VAL A 130 -0.59 18.36 -1.77
CA VAL A 130 -0.55 19.75 -1.31
C VAL A 130 -0.84 19.73 0.19
N THR A 131 0.12 20.20 0.99
CA THR A 131 0.02 20.18 2.46
C THR A 131 0.02 21.60 3.03
N ASP A 132 -0.42 21.73 4.27
CA ASP A 132 -0.20 22.92 5.10
C ASP A 132 1.12 22.82 5.89
N GLU A 133 1.33 23.79 6.78
CA GLU A 133 2.54 23.90 7.62
C GLU A 133 2.64 22.77 8.67
N ASP A 134 1.53 22.08 8.96
CA ASP A 134 1.45 20.94 9.88
C ASP A 134 1.53 19.58 9.16
N ASP A 135 1.92 19.55 7.88
CA ASP A 135 1.97 18.37 7.00
C ASP A 135 0.60 17.74 6.72
N ARG A 136 -0.50 18.47 6.99
CA ARG A 136 -1.84 17.98 6.69
C ARG A 136 -2.15 18.14 5.21
N ILE A 137 -2.61 17.05 4.59
CA ILE A 137 -2.97 17.03 3.17
C ILE A 137 -4.25 17.86 2.96
N ASN A 138 -4.17 18.90 2.15
CA ASN A 138 -5.29 19.77 1.78
C ASN A 138 -5.84 19.45 0.39
N ALA A 139 -5.02 18.90 -0.50
CA ALA A 139 -5.42 18.50 -1.83
C ALA A 139 -4.47 17.45 -2.43
N PHE A 140 -5.00 16.68 -3.36
CA PHE A 140 -4.25 15.79 -4.24
C PHE A 140 -4.41 16.26 -5.68
N GLN A 141 -3.31 16.20 -6.46
CA GLN A 141 -3.32 16.54 -7.88
C GLN A 141 -2.68 15.41 -8.68
N GLU A 142 -3.46 14.68 -9.46
CA GLU A 142 -2.92 13.63 -10.34
C GLU A 142 -2.36 14.27 -11.62
N LYS A 143 -1.06 14.14 -11.81
CA LYS A 143 -0.30 14.61 -13.00
C LYS A 143 -0.75 15.97 -13.52
N PRO A 144 -0.75 17.02 -12.68
CA PRO A 144 -1.32 18.30 -13.05
C PRO A 144 -0.46 19.02 -14.09
N LYS A 145 -1.09 19.76 -15.00
CA LYS A 145 -0.38 20.66 -15.94
C LYS A 145 0.29 21.83 -15.23
N GLU A 146 -0.32 22.28 -14.14
CA GLU A 146 0.17 23.38 -13.30
C GLU A 146 0.29 22.85 -11.86
N PRO A 147 1.46 22.31 -11.47
CA PRO A 147 1.65 21.77 -10.14
C PRO A 147 1.64 22.86 -9.07
N LYS A 148 0.88 22.62 -7.99
CA LYS A 148 0.86 23.50 -6.81
C LYS A 148 1.83 23.05 -5.71
N SER A 149 2.40 21.86 -5.86
CA SER A 149 3.36 21.26 -4.96
C SER A 149 4.37 20.45 -5.76
N ASN A 150 5.50 20.14 -5.17
CA ASN A 150 6.48 19.18 -5.70
C ASN A 150 6.66 17.95 -4.78
N LEU A 151 5.71 17.71 -3.87
CA LEU A 151 5.68 16.55 -3.00
C LEU A 151 5.00 15.38 -3.74
N ALA A 152 5.81 14.56 -4.40
CA ALA A 152 5.34 13.41 -5.15
C ALA A 152 5.01 12.23 -4.22
N SER A 153 3.84 11.63 -4.40
CA SER A 153 3.48 10.39 -3.72
C SER A 153 4.45 9.27 -4.07
N MET A 154 4.92 8.57 -3.06
CA MET A 154 5.76 7.39 -3.23
C MET A 154 4.94 6.09 -3.39
N GLY A 155 3.61 6.14 -3.30
CA GLY A 155 2.78 4.93 -3.29
C GLY A 155 3.00 4.08 -2.02
N ILE A 156 3.37 4.72 -0.93
CA ILE A 156 3.54 4.11 0.38
C ILE A 156 2.57 4.78 1.34
N TYR A 157 1.67 4.00 1.92
CA TYR A 157 0.57 4.51 2.73
C TYR A 157 0.49 3.79 4.06
N ILE A 158 0.13 4.51 5.14
CA ILE A 158 -0.30 3.91 6.41
C ILE A 158 -1.74 4.34 6.68
N PHE A 159 -2.57 3.38 7.04
CA PHE A 159 -3.96 3.60 7.43
C PHE A 159 -4.27 2.99 8.79
N ASN A 160 -5.17 3.62 9.53
CA ASN A 160 -5.95 2.90 10.53
C ASN A 160 -6.82 1.86 9.81
N TRP A 161 -6.78 0.61 10.30
CA TRP A 161 -7.43 -0.49 9.58
C TRP A 161 -8.94 -0.33 9.44
N ASP A 162 -9.62 0.11 10.50
CA ASP A 162 -11.05 0.37 10.51
C ASP A 162 -11.47 1.42 9.47
N ILE A 163 -10.66 2.46 9.33
CA ILE A 163 -10.86 3.55 8.37
C ILE A 163 -10.67 3.04 6.94
N LEU A 164 -9.57 2.35 6.68
CA LEU A 164 -9.30 1.77 5.34
C LEU A 164 -10.42 0.81 4.93
N LYS A 165 -10.80 -0.11 5.81
CA LYS A 165 -11.85 -1.09 5.55
C LYS A 165 -13.18 -0.44 5.19
N LYS A 166 -13.53 0.65 5.89
CA LYS A 166 -14.73 1.44 5.61
C LYS A 166 -14.68 2.02 4.20
N TYR A 167 -13.61 2.75 3.86
CA TYR A 167 -13.50 3.40 2.56
C TYR A 167 -13.38 2.41 1.40
N LEU A 168 -12.68 1.30 1.55
CA LEU A 168 -12.64 0.24 0.55
C LEU A 168 -14.04 -0.35 0.27
N SER A 169 -14.87 -0.47 1.31
CA SER A 169 -16.24 -0.97 1.16
C SER A 169 -17.16 0.05 0.47
N GLU A 170 -16.96 1.33 0.74
CA GLU A 170 -17.68 2.43 0.08
C GLU A 170 -17.25 2.55 -1.39
N ASP A 171 -15.96 2.44 -1.68
CA ASP A 171 -15.38 2.49 -3.01
C ASP A 171 -15.88 1.35 -3.92
N GLU A 172 -15.86 0.12 -3.43
CA GLU A 172 -16.39 -1.05 -4.19
C GLU A 172 -17.89 -0.92 -4.49
N ALA A 173 -18.63 -0.20 -3.65
CA ALA A 173 -20.07 0.02 -3.86
C ALA A 173 -20.34 1.16 -4.88
N ASP A 174 -19.37 2.00 -5.21
CA ASP A 174 -19.51 3.08 -6.20
C ASP A 174 -19.22 2.55 -7.62
N PRO A 175 -20.24 2.52 -8.51
CA PRO A 175 -20.06 2.06 -9.88
C PRO A 175 -19.18 2.98 -10.74
N ASN A 176 -18.86 4.20 -10.27
CA ASN A 176 -17.99 5.15 -10.96
C ASN A 176 -16.56 5.14 -10.42
N SER A 177 -16.26 4.33 -9.41
CA SER A 177 -14.91 4.22 -8.87
C SER A 177 -13.95 3.61 -9.90
N GLU A 178 -12.71 4.11 -9.93
CA GLU A 178 -11.60 3.50 -10.66
C GLU A 178 -10.96 2.33 -9.90
N ASN A 179 -11.35 2.11 -8.64
CA ASN A 179 -10.86 1.06 -7.74
C ASN A 179 -9.35 1.14 -7.46
N ASP A 180 -8.76 2.32 -7.53
CA ASP A 180 -7.34 2.61 -7.29
C ASP A 180 -7.13 3.58 -6.10
N PHE A 181 -5.87 3.61 -5.59
CA PHE A 181 -5.44 4.55 -4.55
C PHE A 181 -4.93 5.87 -5.13
#